data_d4f572f8c227942f08d1c49a26aaee28
#
_entry.id   d4f572f8c227942f08d1c49a26aaee28
#
_cell.length_a   1.000
_cell.length_b   1.000
_cell.length_c   1.000
_cell.angle_alpha   90.00
_cell.angle_beta   90.00
_cell.angle_gamma   90.00
#
_symmetry.space_group_name_H-M   'P 1'
#
loop_
_entity.id
_entity.type
_entity.pdbx_description
1 polymer ?
#
loop_
_entity_poly.entity_id
_entity_poly.type
_entity_poly.pdbx_seq_one_letter_code
_entity_poly.pdbx_strand_id
1 'polypeptide(L)'
;YIIENEEILKESYIDFSYAKVEPSNLIEINEFNEDFYKKIDEIENDILNEVSLEDIAKKNEITLQKRNNFKFVNEDDVFKEIYENKDKKEIVLKDKDNYFLLYQITKINNLLPNKNDASFKDKVKNRILLKKKFDLNKNLFEKIQNKDFDDSDFDNLVNNKENINLGIINSINDDS
;
A
#
# COMPACT_ATOMS: atom_id res chain seq x y z
N TYR A 1 1.35 5.08 -23.07
CA TYR A 1 2.01 5.06 -21.76
C TYR A 1 1.42 4.01 -20.81
N ILE A 2 0.08 3.98 -20.61
CA ILE A 2 -0.53 2.98 -19.72
C ILE A 2 -0.26 1.56 -20.21
N ILE A 3 -0.45 1.28 -21.48
CA ILE A 3 -0.23 -0.04 -22.09
C ILE A 3 1.23 -0.48 -21.95
N GLU A 4 2.17 0.40 -22.22
CA GLU A 4 3.61 0.12 -22.14
C GLU A 4 4.13 -0.02 -20.71
N ASN A 5 3.40 0.49 -19.73
CA ASN A 5 3.80 0.54 -18.33
C ASN A 5 2.79 -0.16 -17.42
N GLU A 6 1.99 -1.08 -17.96
CA GLU A 6 0.90 -1.73 -17.24
C GLU A 6 1.38 -2.38 -15.94
N GLU A 7 2.48 -3.14 -15.99
CA GLU A 7 3.00 -3.87 -14.84
C GLU A 7 3.35 -2.95 -13.65
N ILE A 8 3.95 -1.79 -13.91
CA ILE A 8 4.31 -0.83 -12.85
C ILE A 8 3.14 0.05 -12.39
N LEU A 9 2.03 -0.02 -13.09
CA LEU A 9 0.79 0.70 -12.77
C LEU A 9 -0.22 -0.17 -12.05
N LYS A 10 -0.04 -1.51 -12.04
CA LYS A 10 -0.86 -2.41 -11.24
C LYS A 10 -0.78 -2.06 -9.75
N GLU A 11 -1.84 -2.32 -9.06
CA GLU A 11 -1.97 -2.14 -7.62
C GLU A 11 -2.45 -3.44 -7.01
N SER A 12 -2.00 -3.70 -5.78
CA SER A 12 -2.39 -4.91 -5.06
C SER A 12 -3.78 -4.73 -4.45
N TYR A 13 -4.63 -5.71 -4.66
CA TYR A 13 -5.93 -5.85 -4.02
C TYR A 13 -5.95 -7.20 -3.31
N ILE A 14 -6.58 -7.28 -2.16
CA ILE A 14 -6.66 -8.51 -1.38
C ILE A 14 -8.10 -8.95 -1.16
N ASP A 15 -8.28 -10.27 -1.13
CA ASP A 15 -9.49 -10.90 -0.63
C ASP A 15 -9.14 -11.49 0.74
N PHE A 16 -9.94 -11.21 1.75
CA PHE A 16 -9.70 -11.71 3.10
C PHE A 16 -10.99 -11.93 3.87
N SER A 17 -10.89 -12.82 4.87
CA SER A 17 -11.93 -13.06 5.88
C SER A 17 -11.40 -12.62 7.22
N TYR A 18 -12.23 -12.02 8.06
CA TYR A 18 -11.83 -11.56 9.38
C TYR A 18 -12.99 -11.59 10.38
N ALA A 19 -12.64 -11.60 11.64
CA ALA A 19 -13.57 -11.40 12.74
C ALA A 19 -12.88 -10.66 13.89
N LYS A 20 -13.66 -9.87 14.65
CA LYS A 20 -13.27 -9.41 15.98
C LYS A 20 -13.78 -10.45 16.98
N VAL A 21 -12.87 -11.02 17.74
CA VAL A 21 -13.17 -12.02 18.76
C VAL A 21 -13.14 -11.33 20.11
N GLU A 22 -14.29 -11.21 20.71
CA GLU A 22 -14.54 -10.53 21.99
C GLU A 22 -15.17 -11.50 22.97
N PRO A 23 -15.08 -11.28 24.29
CA PRO A 23 -15.74 -12.15 25.26
C PRO A 23 -17.25 -12.28 25.01
N SER A 24 -17.89 -11.19 24.57
CA SER A 24 -19.31 -11.15 24.28
C SER A 24 -19.76 -12.07 23.14
N ASN A 25 -18.90 -12.27 22.13
CA ASN A 25 -19.24 -13.11 20.98
C ASN A 25 -18.61 -14.51 21.02
N LEU A 26 -17.68 -14.76 21.95
CA LEU A 26 -17.00 -16.05 22.08
C LEU A 26 -17.56 -16.90 23.24
N ILE A 27 -17.91 -16.25 24.36
CA ILE A 27 -18.37 -16.91 25.59
C ILE A 27 -19.61 -16.25 26.24
N GLU A 28 -20.27 -15.34 25.51
CA GLU A 28 -21.49 -14.64 25.93
C GLU A 28 -21.35 -13.81 27.24
N ILE A 29 -20.15 -13.39 27.60
CA ILE A 29 -19.83 -12.57 28.78
C ILE A 29 -19.14 -11.28 28.29
N ASN A 30 -19.30 -10.17 29.03
CA ASN A 30 -18.72 -8.89 28.65
C ASN A 30 -17.31 -8.63 29.22
N GLU A 31 -16.73 -9.59 29.93
CA GLU A 31 -15.45 -9.43 30.62
C GLU A 31 -14.40 -10.44 30.12
N PHE A 32 -13.16 -9.98 30.00
CA PHE A 32 -12.02 -10.84 29.76
C PHE A 32 -11.73 -11.65 31.04
N ASN A 33 -11.90 -12.94 30.95
CA ASN A 33 -11.70 -13.87 32.08
C ASN A 33 -10.92 -15.11 31.63
N GLU A 34 -10.66 -16.01 32.59
CA GLU A 34 -9.90 -17.23 32.34
C GLU A 34 -10.54 -18.12 31.27
N ASP A 35 -11.87 -18.20 31.24
CA ASP A 35 -12.57 -19.04 30.26
C ASP A 35 -12.48 -18.46 28.83
N PHE A 36 -12.47 -17.13 28.69
CA PHE A 36 -12.21 -16.48 27.43
C PHE A 36 -10.81 -16.82 26.94
N TYR A 37 -9.78 -16.67 27.76
CA TYR A 37 -8.40 -16.95 27.36
C TYR A 37 -8.18 -18.43 27.04
N LYS A 38 -8.84 -19.37 27.76
CA LYS A 38 -8.82 -20.78 27.37
C LYS A 38 -9.36 -21.01 25.95
N LYS A 39 -10.42 -20.30 25.59
CA LYS A 39 -10.95 -20.35 24.20
C LYS A 39 -10.01 -19.77 23.19
N ILE A 40 -9.31 -18.69 23.51
CA ILE A 40 -8.26 -18.12 22.67
C ILE A 40 -7.13 -19.14 22.47
N ASP A 41 -6.66 -19.79 23.53
CA ASP A 41 -5.65 -20.85 23.47
C ASP A 41 -6.11 -22.04 22.59
N GLU A 42 -7.42 -22.42 22.66
CA GLU A 42 -7.98 -23.45 21.77
C GLU A 42 -7.93 -23.01 20.29
N ILE A 43 -8.24 -21.73 19.98
CA ILE A 43 -8.16 -21.18 18.63
C ILE A 43 -6.70 -21.17 18.15
N GLU A 44 -5.75 -20.76 19.00
CA GLU A 44 -4.33 -20.79 18.65
C GLU A 44 -3.84 -22.22 18.36
N ASN A 45 -4.26 -23.19 19.16
CA ASN A 45 -3.95 -24.59 18.93
C ASN A 45 -4.56 -25.11 17.62
N ASP A 46 -5.78 -24.72 17.28
CA ASP A 46 -6.42 -25.08 16.01
C ASP A 46 -5.62 -24.48 14.83
N ILE A 47 -5.16 -23.23 14.95
CA ILE A 47 -4.29 -22.57 13.93
C ILE A 47 -2.98 -23.34 13.77
N LEU A 48 -2.32 -23.71 14.88
CA LEU A 48 -1.06 -24.47 14.85
C LEU A 48 -1.24 -25.87 14.23
N ASN A 49 -2.43 -26.46 14.35
CA ASN A 49 -2.79 -27.72 13.74
C ASN A 49 -3.34 -27.58 12.30
N GLU A 50 -3.17 -26.41 11.68
CA GLU A 50 -3.58 -26.11 10.31
C GLU A 50 -5.09 -26.30 10.04
N VAL A 51 -5.93 -26.14 11.07
CA VAL A 51 -7.39 -26.14 10.91
C VAL A 51 -7.80 -24.90 10.10
N SER A 52 -8.74 -25.08 9.17
CA SER A 52 -9.18 -23.96 8.31
C SER A 52 -9.87 -22.85 9.12
N LEU A 53 -9.74 -21.58 8.66
CA LEU A 53 -10.39 -20.45 9.31
C LEU A 53 -11.91 -20.64 9.41
N GLU A 54 -12.53 -21.23 8.39
CA GLU A 54 -13.96 -21.54 8.35
C GLU A 54 -14.36 -22.56 9.42
N ASP A 55 -13.56 -23.60 9.64
CA ASP A 55 -13.83 -24.62 10.67
C ASP A 55 -13.59 -24.07 12.07
N ILE A 56 -12.52 -23.27 12.26
CA ILE A 56 -12.28 -22.56 13.54
C ILE A 56 -13.47 -21.67 13.87
N ALA A 57 -13.93 -20.87 12.92
CA ALA A 57 -15.06 -19.96 13.10
C ALA A 57 -16.34 -20.73 13.42
N LYS A 58 -16.62 -21.82 12.68
CA LYS A 58 -17.79 -22.66 12.90
C LYS A 58 -17.78 -23.33 14.28
N LYS A 59 -16.64 -23.89 14.68
CA LYS A 59 -16.45 -24.55 15.99
C LYS A 59 -16.72 -23.60 17.15
N ASN A 60 -16.34 -22.34 17.02
CA ASN A 60 -16.42 -21.31 18.05
C ASN A 60 -17.59 -20.33 17.84
N GLU A 61 -18.51 -20.61 16.91
CA GLU A 61 -19.67 -19.77 16.57
C GLU A 61 -19.31 -18.31 16.18
N ILE A 62 -18.08 -18.11 15.68
CA ILE A 62 -17.56 -16.82 15.26
C ILE A 62 -18.11 -16.47 13.86
N THR A 63 -18.70 -15.30 13.71
CA THR A 63 -19.17 -14.80 12.41
C THR A 63 -18.03 -14.15 11.62
N LEU A 64 -17.60 -14.77 10.54
CA LEU A 64 -16.59 -14.20 9.64
C LEU A 64 -17.21 -13.16 8.71
N GLN A 65 -16.54 -12.03 8.62
CA GLN A 65 -16.79 -11.01 7.58
C GLN A 65 -15.83 -11.22 6.43
N LYS A 66 -16.30 -11.02 5.18
CA LYS A 66 -15.47 -11.16 3.98
C LYS A 66 -15.35 -9.84 3.24
N ARG A 67 -14.15 -9.54 2.78
CA ARG A 67 -13.85 -8.42 1.89
C ARG A 67 -13.16 -8.94 0.63
N ASN A 68 -13.66 -8.53 -0.53
CA ASN A 68 -13.11 -8.92 -1.82
C ASN A 68 -12.59 -7.69 -2.56
N ASN A 69 -11.49 -7.85 -3.28
CA ASN A 69 -10.83 -6.79 -4.04
C ASN A 69 -10.59 -5.52 -3.20
N PHE A 70 -10.23 -5.74 -1.94
CA PHE A 70 -9.96 -4.65 -1.01
C PHE A 70 -8.59 -4.01 -1.29
N LYS A 71 -8.56 -2.70 -1.33
CA LYS A 71 -7.36 -1.87 -1.34
C LYS A 71 -7.46 -0.88 -0.19
N PHE A 72 -6.42 -0.80 0.61
CA PHE A 72 -6.39 0.17 1.70
C PHE A 72 -6.29 1.61 1.18
N VAL A 73 -7.24 2.46 1.57
CA VAL A 73 -7.25 3.90 1.29
C VAL A 73 -7.82 4.62 2.51
N ASN A 74 -6.96 4.99 3.45
CA ASN A 74 -7.33 5.78 4.65
C ASN A 74 -8.55 5.25 5.43
N GLU A 75 -8.63 3.94 5.60
CA GLU A 75 -9.65 3.29 6.42
C GLU A 75 -9.12 3.01 7.85
N ASP A 76 -9.91 2.30 8.65
CA ASP A 76 -9.61 1.86 10.03
C ASP A 76 -8.25 1.15 10.11
N ASP A 77 -7.54 1.33 11.22
CA ASP A 77 -6.23 0.73 11.51
C ASP A 77 -6.23 -0.80 11.41
N VAL A 78 -7.36 -1.46 11.66
CA VAL A 78 -7.54 -2.91 11.48
C VAL A 78 -7.30 -3.30 10.02
N PHE A 79 -7.90 -2.59 9.09
CA PHE A 79 -7.75 -2.88 7.66
C PHE A 79 -6.38 -2.50 7.12
N LYS A 80 -5.75 -1.47 7.70
CA LYS A 80 -4.37 -1.13 7.41
C LYS A 80 -3.44 -2.30 7.75
N GLU A 81 -3.57 -2.84 8.94
CA GLU A 81 -2.75 -3.95 9.40
C GLU A 81 -2.92 -5.20 8.54
N ILE A 82 -4.18 -5.59 8.23
CA ILE A 82 -4.44 -6.71 7.34
C ILE A 82 -3.77 -6.48 5.98
N TYR A 83 -3.91 -5.27 5.43
CA TYR A 83 -3.33 -4.95 4.12
C TYR A 83 -1.80 -4.91 4.13
N GLU A 84 -1.17 -4.42 5.20
CA GLU A 84 0.28 -4.43 5.37
C GLU A 84 0.86 -5.84 5.45
N ASN A 85 0.08 -6.79 5.99
CA ASN A 85 0.43 -8.21 6.07
C ASN A 85 -0.04 -9.04 4.85
N LYS A 86 -0.36 -8.39 3.72
CA LYS A 86 -0.96 -9.05 2.54
C LYS A 86 -0.19 -10.25 2.00
N ASP A 87 1.12 -10.30 2.22
CA ASP A 87 1.96 -11.40 1.72
C ASP A 87 1.90 -12.66 2.60
N LYS A 88 1.27 -12.57 3.78
CA LYS A 88 1.05 -13.69 4.69
C LYS A 88 -0.27 -14.37 4.36
N LYS A 89 -0.22 -15.67 4.06
CA LYS A 89 -1.42 -16.48 3.74
C LYS A 89 -1.91 -17.30 4.92
N GLU A 90 -1.15 -17.35 5.99
CA GLU A 90 -1.48 -18.01 7.23
C GLU A 90 -2.66 -17.35 7.93
N ILE A 91 -3.35 -18.10 8.77
CA ILE A 91 -4.35 -17.55 9.68
C ILE A 91 -3.60 -16.78 10.77
N VAL A 92 -4.04 -15.57 11.03
CA VAL A 92 -3.47 -14.70 12.06
C VAL A 92 -4.50 -14.45 13.15
N LEU A 93 -4.12 -14.74 14.39
CA LEU A 93 -4.83 -14.28 15.59
C LEU A 93 -3.94 -13.26 16.28
N LYS A 94 -4.44 -12.04 16.44
CA LYS A 94 -3.65 -10.95 17.03
C LYS A 94 -4.40 -10.27 18.17
N ASP A 95 -3.74 -10.20 19.31
CA ASP A 95 -4.23 -9.48 20.47
C ASP A 95 -4.30 -7.97 20.20
N LYS A 96 -5.43 -7.39 20.57
CA LYS A 96 -5.75 -5.96 20.57
C LYS A 96 -6.28 -5.59 21.94
N ASP A 97 -6.20 -4.34 22.32
CA ASP A 97 -6.56 -3.88 23.66
C ASP A 97 -7.94 -4.37 24.15
N ASN A 98 -8.92 -4.47 23.22
CA ASN A 98 -10.31 -4.78 23.56
C ASN A 98 -10.90 -5.96 22.78
N TYR A 99 -10.11 -6.66 21.95
CA TYR A 99 -10.55 -7.82 21.17
C TYR A 99 -9.35 -8.55 20.58
N PHE A 100 -9.55 -9.78 20.12
CA PHE A 100 -8.58 -10.44 19.24
C PHE A 100 -9.03 -10.31 17.80
N LEU A 101 -8.09 -9.94 16.92
CA LEU A 101 -8.33 -9.89 15.48
C LEU A 101 -7.94 -11.23 14.87
N LEU A 102 -8.93 -11.98 14.41
CA LEU A 102 -8.75 -13.23 13.67
C LEU A 102 -8.93 -12.94 12.18
N TYR A 103 -7.95 -13.25 11.34
CA TYR A 103 -8.09 -13.05 9.90
C TYR A 103 -7.23 -13.99 9.07
N GLN A 104 -7.59 -14.12 7.79
CA GLN A 104 -6.80 -14.80 6.77
C GLN A 104 -6.96 -14.11 5.43
N ILE A 105 -5.82 -13.87 4.76
CA ILE A 105 -5.79 -13.36 3.40
C ILE A 105 -5.83 -14.55 2.46
N THR A 106 -6.91 -14.64 1.67
CA THR A 106 -7.17 -15.78 0.78
C THR A 106 -6.62 -15.56 -0.62
N LYS A 107 -6.51 -14.30 -1.06
CA LYS A 107 -6.05 -13.98 -2.41
C LYS A 107 -5.39 -12.61 -2.49
N ILE A 108 -4.38 -12.51 -3.35
CA ILE A 108 -3.76 -11.25 -3.75
C ILE A 108 -3.91 -11.11 -5.26
N ASN A 109 -4.52 -10.02 -5.67
CA ASN A 109 -4.73 -9.68 -7.07
C ASN A 109 -3.94 -8.40 -7.40
N ASN A 110 -3.05 -8.46 -8.37
CA ASN A 110 -2.39 -7.28 -8.91
C ASN A 110 -3.15 -6.83 -10.16
N LEU A 111 -3.96 -5.79 -10.01
CA LEU A 111 -4.88 -5.32 -11.05
C LEU A 111 -4.55 -3.90 -11.45
N LEU A 112 -4.76 -3.58 -12.72
CA LEU A 112 -4.73 -2.20 -13.18
C LEU A 112 -5.98 -1.50 -12.63
N PRO A 113 -5.81 -0.35 -11.93
CA PRO A 113 -6.95 0.43 -11.46
C PRO A 113 -7.86 0.89 -12.59
N ASN A 114 -9.10 1.23 -12.25
CA ASN A 114 -10.03 1.74 -13.23
C ASN A 114 -9.47 3.03 -13.87
N LYS A 115 -9.37 3.03 -15.20
CA LYS A 115 -8.83 4.16 -15.97
C LYS A 115 -9.64 5.45 -15.79
N ASN A 116 -10.88 5.36 -15.30
CA ASN A 116 -11.72 6.52 -15.01
C ASN A 116 -11.56 7.07 -13.60
N ASP A 117 -10.87 6.34 -12.71
CA ASP A 117 -10.57 6.80 -11.36
C ASP A 117 -9.69 8.05 -11.40
N ALA A 118 -10.09 9.10 -10.67
CA ALA A 118 -9.39 10.37 -10.64
C ALA A 118 -7.99 10.22 -10.03
N SER A 119 -7.86 9.46 -8.94
CA SER A 119 -6.58 9.23 -8.27
C SER A 119 -5.60 8.48 -9.17
N PHE A 120 -6.09 7.51 -9.92
CA PHE A 120 -5.28 6.78 -10.90
C PHE A 120 -4.84 7.68 -12.06
N LYS A 121 -5.74 8.52 -12.60
CA LYS A 121 -5.39 9.51 -13.64
C LYS A 121 -4.30 10.46 -13.16
N ASP A 122 -4.42 10.99 -11.94
CA ASP A 122 -3.43 11.90 -11.37
C ASP A 122 -2.08 11.20 -11.15
N LYS A 123 -2.09 9.96 -10.68
CA LYS A 123 -0.88 9.13 -10.55
C LYS A 123 -0.19 8.95 -11.90
N VAL A 124 -0.94 8.59 -12.95
CA VAL A 124 -0.40 8.42 -14.31
C VAL A 124 0.13 9.73 -14.84
N LYS A 125 -0.61 10.85 -14.71
CA LYS A 125 -0.18 12.19 -15.12
C LYS A 125 1.14 12.58 -14.45
N ASN A 126 1.25 12.39 -13.13
CA ASN A 126 2.47 12.73 -12.41
C ASN A 126 3.66 11.88 -12.86
N ARG A 127 3.47 10.59 -13.14
CA ARG A 127 4.54 9.73 -13.68
C ARG A 127 4.98 10.16 -15.08
N ILE A 128 4.04 10.54 -15.94
CA ILE A 128 4.36 11.07 -17.28
C ILE A 128 5.17 12.38 -17.16
N LEU A 129 4.77 13.28 -16.26
CA LEU A 129 5.49 14.52 -16.02
C LEU A 129 6.90 14.27 -15.49
N LEU A 130 7.06 13.34 -14.53
CA LEU A 130 8.38 12.97 -14.01
C LEU A 130 9.26 12.36 -15.10
N LYS A 131 8.72 11.47 -15.93
CA LYS A 131 9.47 10.92 -17.07
C LYS A 131 9.92 12.02 -18.04
N LYS A 132 9.02 12.91 -18.44
CA LYS A 132 9.38 14.04 -19.31
C LYS A 132 10.47 14.93 -18.72
N LYS A 133 10.40 15.22 -17.40
CA LYS A 133 11.45 15.98 -16.71
C LYS A 133 12.78 15.23 -16.71
N PHE A 134 12.74 13.92 -16.46
CA PHE A 134 13.94 13.09 -16.48
C PHE A 134 14.58 13.07 -17.88
N ASP A 135 13.78 12.82 -18.91
CA ASP A 135 14.25 12.77 -20.30
C ASP A 135 14.84 14.13 -20.74
N LEU A 136 14.18 15.24 -20.35
CA LEU A 136 14.70 16.58 -20.59
C LEU A 136 16.06 16.80 -19.90
N ASN A 137 16.14 16.49 -18.62
CA ASN A 137 17.39 16.65 -17.86
C ASN A 137 18.51 15.78 -18.42
N LYS A 138 18.21 14.56 -18.84
CA LYS A 138 19.17 13.66 -19.48
C LYS A 138 19.70 14.25 -20.79
N ASN A 139 18.81 14.72 -21.65
CA ASN A 139 19.20 15.35 -22.92
C ASN A 139 20.04 16.60 -22.71
N LEU A 140 19.70 17.43 -21.73
CA LEU A 140 20.49 18.62 -21.40
C LEU A 140 21.88 18.23 -20.88
N PHE A 141 21.95 17.23 -20.01
CA PHE A 141 23.21 16.75 -19.48
C PHE A 141 24.12 16.19 -20.60
N GLU A 142 23.54 15.39 -21.51
CA GLU A 142 24.27 14.86 -22.67
C GLU A 142 24.81 16.01 -23.58
N LYS A 143 24.00 17.04 -23.87
CA LYS A 143 24.42 18.21 -24.62
C LYS A 143 25.59 18.96 -23.94
N ILE A 144 25.49 19.16 -22.61
CA ILE A 144 26.55 19.82 -21.83
C ILE A 144 27.83 19.00 -21.86
N GLN A 145 27.77 17.69 -21.66
CA GLN A 145 28.94 16.81 -21.70
C GLN A 145 29.64 16.82 -23.07
N ASN A 146 28.85 16.83 -24.14
CA ASN A 146 29.35 16.83 -25.49
C ASN A 146 29.80 18.22 -25.95
N LYS A 147 29.62 19.26 -25.12
CA LYS A 147 29.87 20.68 -25.45
C LYS A 147 28.99 21.20 -26.61
N ASP A 148 27.82 20.60 -26.80
CA ASP A 148 26.83 20.95 -27.81
C ASP A 148 25.71 21.86 -27.26
N PHE A 149 25.80 22.25 -25.98
CA PHE A 149 24.87 23.16 -25.35
C PHE A 149 25.23 24.60 -25.64
N ASP A 150 24.35 25.33 -26.35
CA ASP A 150 24.55 26.68 -26.81
C ASP A 150 23.54 27.69 -26.18
N ASP A 151 23.69 28.97 -26.56
CA ASP A 151 22.85 30.07 -26.10
C ASP A 151 21.37 29.86 -26.51
N SER A 152 21.12 29.23 -27.67
CA SER A 152 19.77 28.92 -28.13
C SER A 152 19.11 27.86 -27.25
N ASP A 153 19.85 26.86 -26.78
CA ASP A 153 19.36 25.86 -25.81
C ASP A 153 19.02 26.53 -24.50
N PHE A 154 19.86 27.48 -24.04
CA PHE A 154 19.60 28.25 -22.82
C PHE A 154 18.32 29.09 -22.97
N ASP A 155 18.20 29.84 -24.08
CA ASP A 155 17.02 30.68 -24.35
C ASP A 155 15.73 29.85 -24.41
N ASN A 156 15.77 28.65 -25.01
CA ASN A 156 14.64 27.73 -25.02
C ASN A 156 14.24 27.26 -23.64
N LEU A 157 15.18 27.06 -22.73
CA LEU A 157 14.89 26.69 -21.32
C LEU A 157 14.25 27.85 -20.57
N VAL A 158 14.71 29.06 -20.77
CA VAL A 158 14.24 30.28 -20.08
C VAL A 158 12.88 30.73 -20.62
N ASN A 159 12.69 30.76 -21.93
CA ASN A 159 11.47 31.25 -22.57
C ASN A 159 10.24 30.33 -22.37
N ASN A 160 10.44 29.06 -21.99
CA ASN A 160 9.35 28.13 -21.70
C ASN A 160 8.88 28.13 -20.23
N LYS A 161 9.39 29.04 -19.38
CA LYS A 161 8.99 29.14 -17.98
C LYS A 161 8.91 30.58 -17.52
N GLU A 162 7.71 31.00 -17.18
CA GLU A 162 7.43 32.33 -16.63
C GLU A 162 8.09 32.64 -15.27
N ASN A 163 8.81 31.72 -14.64
CA ASN A 163 9.56 31.97 -13.39
C ASN A 163 10.63 30.90 -13.14
N ILE A 164 11.79 31.03 -13.75
CA ILE A 164 13.00 30.41 -13.21
C ILE A 164 13.73 31.50 -12.42
N ASN A 165 13.60 31.48 -11.09
CA ASN A 165 14.59 32.12 -10.23
C ASN A 165 15.88 31.30 -10.34
N LEU A 166 16.77 31.70 -11.24
CA LEU A 166 18.14 31.26 -11.24
C LEU A 166 18.80 31.91 -10.04
N GLY A 167 18.81 31.17 -8.92
CA GLY A 167 19.70 31.54 -7.84
C GLY A 167 21.11 31.59 -8.40
N ILE A 168 21.75 32.74 -8.33
CA ILE A 168 23.16 32.89 -8.65
C ILE A 168 23.89 31.93 -7.73
N ILE A 169 24.42 30.85 -8.25
CA ILE A 169 25.41 30.04 -7.54
C ILE A 169 26.65 30.92 -7.51
N ASN A 170 26.78 31.71 -6.48
CA ASN A 170 28.06 32.33 -6.18
C ASN A 170 29.05 31.19 -6.02
N SER A 171 30.10 31.22 -6.81
CA SER A 171 31.23 30.31 -6.76
C SER A 171 31.56 29.99 -5.31
N ILE A 172 31.72 28.71 -5.01
CA ILE A 172 32.41 28.27 -3.80
C ILE A 172 33.76 28.92 -3.86
N ASN A 173 33.95 29.95 -3.07
CA ASN A 173 35.24 30.57 -2.96
C ASN A 173 36.20 29.59 -2.33
N ASP A 174 37.29 29.38 -3.02
CA ASP A 174 38.57 29.10 -2.45
C ASP A 174 38.86 30.05 -1.31
N ASP A 175 38.85 29.55 -0.13
CA ASP A 175 39.58 30.16 0.99
C ASP A 175 40.89 29.40 1.14
N SER A 176 41.90 30.04 0.64
CA SER A 176 43.31 29.83 0.99
C SER A 176 43.58 30.10 2.46
#